data_d379835fb34f4faa981d3c53f220efab
#
_entry.id   d379835fb34f4faa981d3c53f220efab
#
_cell.length_a   1.000
_cell.length_b   1.000
_cell.length_c   1.000
_cell.angle_alpha   90.00
_cell.angle_beta   90.00
_cell.angle_gamma   90.00
#
_symmetry.space_group_name_H-M   'P 1'
#
loop_
_entity.id
_entity.type
_entity.pdbx_description
1 polymer ?
#
loop_
_entity_poly.entity_id
_entity_poly.type
_entity_poly.pdbx_seq_one_letter_code
_entity_poly.pdbx_strand_id
1 'polypeptide(L)'
;DGSAAALAISERATEVAASRAAARPALTAPASAAPVAMPTFGELSFTAVEKPPPPPPPPIQTRADSGSGSGSSQSSRSGSRSAPASDPAPRVASGGVLGVAASLTGIPYRYGGSTPAGFDCSGFTQYVFAQVGISLGRTTYAQYAQTYAVSNPQPGDLVFYGGSSPWHVGIYAGNGMMYDSPRTGKSTSLRPLFSGSYEIRRVG
;
A
#
# COMPACT_ATOMS: atom_id res chain seq x y z
N ASP A 1 -7.91 48.34 52.40
CA ASP A 1 -8.52 48.35 51.05
C ASP A 1 -8.51 46.98 50.34
N GLY A 2 -8.56 45.88 51.08
CA GLY A 2 -8.57 44.52 50.52
C GLY A 2 -9.87 43.76 50.54
N SER A 3 -10.95 44.36 51.10
CA SER A 3 -12.21 43.63 51.40
C SER A 3 -13.20 43.64 50.23
N ALA A 4 -13.16 44.61 49.32
CA ALA A 4 -14.10 44.73 48.21
C ALA A 4 -13.81 43.76 47.03
N ALA A 5 -12.56 43.39 46.84
CA ALA A 5 -12.19 42.47 45.74
C ALA A 5 -12.54 41.00 46.04
N ALA A 6 -12.56 40.60 47.30
CA ALA A 6 -12.89 39.24 47.71
C ALA A 6 -14.37 38.92 47.55
N LEU A 7 -15.25 39.90 47.75
CA LEU A 7 -16.72 39.73 47.61
C LEU A 7 -17.12 39.61 46.12
N ALA A 8 -16.47 40.31 45.22
CA ALA A 8 -16.76 40.24 43.77
C ALA A 8 -16.39 38.88 43.13
N ILE A 9 -15.40 38.19 43.70
CA ILE A 9 -15.02 36.85 43.22
C ILE A 9 -16.01 35.76 43.70
N SER A 10 -16.57 35.93 44.90
CA SER A 10 -17.55 34.99 45.43
C SER A 10 -18.90 35.04 44.70
N GLU A 11 -19.37 36.22 44.32
CA GLU A 11 -20.61 36.36 43.54
C GLU A 11 -20.50 35.78 42.12
N ARG A 12 -19.34 35.96 41.45
CA ARG A 12 -19.12 35.34 40.14
C ARG A 12 -19.06 33.80 40.18
N ALA A 13 -18.58 33.24 41.25
CA ALA A 13 -18.51 31.79 41.42
C ALA A 13 -19.91 31.15 41.61
N THR A 14 -20.83 31.83 42.26
CA THR A 14 -22.21 31.35 42.46
C THR A 14 -23.06 31.47 41.23
N GLU A 15 -22.84 32.50 40.39
CA GLU A 15 -23.56 32.67 39.13
C GLU A 15 -23.20 31.63 38.08
N VAL A 16 -21.93 31.21 37.99
CA VAL A 16 -21.47 30.15 37.09
C VAL A 16 -22.00 28.77 37.56
N ALA A 17 -22.19 28.56 38.87
CA ALA A 17 -22.73 27.30 39.39
C ALA A 17 -24.25 27.17 39.12
N ALA A 18 -25.00 28.27 39.20
CA ALA A 18 -26.43 28.28 38.94
C ALA A 18 -26.76 28.01 37.45
N SER A 19 -25.93 28.43 36.53
CA SER A 19 -26.13 28.20 35.10
C SER A 19 -25.97 26.75 34.67
N ARG A 20 -25.36 25.88 35.46
CA ARG A 20 -25.20 24.46 35.16
C ARG A 20 -26.34 23.57 35.68
N ALA A 21 -27.23 24.11 36.47
CA ALA A 21 -28.36 23.38 37.05
C ALA A 21 -29.66 23.50 36.22
N ALA A 22 -29.62 24.16 35.05
CA ALA A 22 -30.77 24.16 34.13
C ALA A 22 -30.97 22.73 33.60
N ALA A 23 -31.97 22.03 34.11
CA ALA A 23 -32.35 20.71 33.69
C ALA A 23 -32.62 20.71 32.17
N ARG A 24 -31.88 19.93 31.43
CA ARG A 24 -32.19 19.67 30.03
C ARG A 24 -33.57 19.02 29.95
N PRO A 25 -34.47 19.50 29.09
CA PRO A 25 -35.73 18.81 28.87
C PRO A 25 -35.43 17.39 28.38
N ALA A 26 -36.07 16.40 28.98
CA ALA A 26 -35.96 15.02 28.55
C ALA A 26 -36.43 14.92 27.08
N LEU A 27 -35.59 14.45 26.21
CA LEU A 27 -35.96 14.10 24.84
C LEU A 27 -36.93 12.90 24.95
N THR A 28 -38.20 13.13 24.72
CA THR A 28 -39.18 12.06 24.56
C THR A 28 -38.88 11.34 23.26
N ALA A 29 -38.53 10.07 23.35
CA ALA A 29 -38.34 9.24 22.17
C ALA A 29 -39.68 9.16 21.40
N PRO A 30 -39.71 9.31 20.10
CA PRO A 30 -40.92 9.10 19.32
C PRO A 30 -41.41 7.66 19.52
N ALA A 31 -42.70 7.50 19.68
CA ALA A 31 -43.35 6.19 19.82
C ALA A 31 -42.91 5.29 18.64
N SER A 32 -42.56 4.05 19.00
CA SER A 32 -42.19 3.00 18.08
C SER A 32 -43.14 2.94 16.87
N ALA A 33 -42.64 3.25 15.70
CA ALA A 33 -43.37 3.02 14.47
C ALA A 33 -43.62 1.52 14.30
N ALA A 34 -44.84 1.18 13.93
CA ALA A 34 -45.24 -0.19 13.62
C ALA A 34 -44.27 -0.85 12.61
N PRO A 35 -44.02 -2.16 12.73
CA PRO A 35 -43.11 -2.85 11.80
C PRO A 35 -43.67 -2.74 10.40
N VAL A 36 -42.90 -2.06 9.54
CA VAL A 36 -43.14 -2.05 8.08
C VAL A 36 -42.81 -3.44 7.58
N ALA A 37 -43.79 -4.13 7.00
CA ALA A 37 -43.58 -5.43 6.37
C ALA A 37 -42.50 -5.31 5.30
N MET A 38 -41.38 -6.00 5.51
CA MET A 38 -40.34 -6.11 4.51
C MET A 38 -40.91 -6.81 3.26
N PRO A 39 -40.73 -6.26 2.05
CA PRO A 39 -41.07 -7.01 0.85
C PRO A 39 -40.18 -8.26 0.81
N THR A 40 -40.82 -9.41 0.67
CA THR A 40 -40.16 -10.70 0.44
C THR A 40 -39.40 -10.57 -0.87
N PHE A 41 -38.07 -10.55 -0.84
CA PHE A 41 -37.25 -10.65 -2.03
C PHE A 41 -37.54 -12.03 -2.65
N GLY A 42 -38.10 -12.02 -3.86
CA GLY A 42 -38.30 -13.23 -4.63
C GLY A 42 -36.95 -13.96 -4.76
N GLU A 43 -37.04 -15.28 -4.70
CA GLU A 43 -35.91 -16.18 -4.91
C GLU A 43 -35.22 -15.84 -6.25
N LEU A 44 -34.09 -15.18 -6.19
CA LEU A 44 -33.21 -15.05 -7.35
C LEU A 44 -32.51 -16.39 -7.54
N SER A 45 -33.06 -17.20 -8.44
CA SER A 45 -32.38 -18.41 -8.91
C SER A 45 -31.14 -18.02 -9.66
N PHE A 46 -29.99 -18.05 -8.98
CA PHE A 46 -28.70 -17.91 -9.64
C PHE A 46 -28.39 -19.23 -10.34
N THR A 47 -28.59 -19.29 -11.66
CA THR A 47 -28.01 -20.35 -12.47
C THR A 47 -26.50 -20.13 -12.48
N ALA A 48 -25.76 -21.02 -11.82
CA ALA A 48 -24.30 -20.99 -11.87
C ALA A 48 -23.86 -21.22 -13.32
N VAL A 49 -23.41 -20.15 -13.98
CA VAL A 49 -22.72 -20.29 -15.27
C VAL A 49 -21.35 -20.88 -14.98
N GLU A 50 -21.15 -22.12 -15.36
CA GLU A 50 -19.91 -22.82 -15.26
C GLU A 50 -18.82 -22.02 -16.00
N LYS A 51 -17.80 -21.59 -15.26
CA LYS A 51 -16.68 -20.83 -15.81
C LYS A 51 -15.96 -21.71 -16.83
N PRO A 52 -15.78 -21.26 -18.08
CA PRO A 52 -15.06 -22.06 -19.07
C PRO A 52 -13.65 -22.41 -18.54
N PRO A 53 -13.16 -23.64 -18.79
CA PRO A 53 -11.84 -24.05 -18.36
C PRO A 53 -10.77 -23.12 -18.93
N PRO A 54 -9.68 -22.86 -18.18
CA PRO A 54 -8.59 -22.02 -18.66
C PRO A 54 -7.98 -22.65 -19.94
N PRO A 55 -7.53 -21.82 -20.90
CA PRO A 55 -6.88 -22.33 -22.09
C PRO A 55 -5.62 -23.12 -21.72
N PRO A 56 -5.32 -24.21 -22.45
CA PRO A 56 -4.11 -24.98 -22.20
C PRO A 56 -2.86 -24.12 -22.34
N PRO A 57 -1.82 -24.35 -21.53
CA PRO A 57 -0.56 -23.61 -21.64
C PRO A 57 0.06 -23.86 -23.02
N PRO A 58 0.73 -22.83 -23.61
CA PRO A 58 1.40 -22.99 -24.88
C PRO A 58 2.49 -24.07 -24.79
N PRO A 59 2.72 -24.84 -25.87
CA PRO A 59 3.72 -25.91 -25.87
C PRO A 59 5.11 -25.32 -25.64
N ILE A 60 5.83 -25.90 -24.70
CA ILE A 60 7.23 -25.57 -24.42
C ILE A 60 8.04 -26.02 -25.62
N GLN A 61 8.51 -25.10 -26.45
CA GLN A 61 9.46 -25.41 -27.50
C GLN A 61 10.84 -25.61 -26.84
N THR A 62 11.20 -26.86 -26.62
CA THR A 62 12.56 -27.25 -26.30
C THR A 62 13.39 -27.04 -27.56
N ARG A 63 14.16 -25.96 -27.61
CA ARG A 63 15.25 -25.82 -28.60
C ARG A 63 16.33 -26.81 -28.21
N ALA A 64 16.44 -27.85 -28.99
CA ALA A 64 17.62 -28.68 -29.03
C ALA A 64 18.70 -27.84 -29.78
N ASP A 65 19.71 -27.38 -29.05
CA ASP A 65 20.92 -26.81 -29.63
C ASP A 65 21.99 -27.90 -29.63
N SER A 66 22.22 -28.44 -30.82
CA SER A 66 23.35 -29.29 -31.10
C SER A 66 24.43 -28.43 -31.73
N GLY A 67 25.49 -28.15 -31.00
CA GLY A 67 26.64 -27.39 -31.50
C GLY A 67 27.92 -27.75 -30.74
N SER A 68 28.62 -28.79 -31.23
CA SER A 68 30.00 -29.11 -30.86
C SER A 68 30.93 -27.94 -31.20
N GLY A 69 31.87 -27.63 -30.32
CA GLY A 69 32.98 -26.70 -30.56
C GLY A 69 34.05 -26.83 -29.48
N SER A 70 35.02 -27.69 -29.68
CA SER A 70 36.27 -27.80 -28.90
C SER A 70 37.08 -26.51 -28.91
N GLY A 71 37.71 -26.16 -27.80
CA GLY A 71 38.73 -25.13 -27.74
C GLY A 71 39.35 -25.01 -26.35
N SER A 72 40.41 -25.75 -26.13
CA SER A 72 41.31 -25.70 -24.96
C SER A 72 41.99 -24.33 -24.85
N SER A 73 42.15 -23.82 -23.64
CA SER A 73 43.45 -23.32 -23.16
C SER A 73 43.39 -22.98 -21.66
N GLN A 74 44.25 -23.67 -20.95
CA GLN A 74 44.62 -23.44 -19.54
C GLN A 74 45.24 -22.05 -19.35
N SER A 75 44.95 -21.42 -18.23
CA SER A 75 46.02 -20.74 -17.48
C SER A 75 45.65 -20.61 -16.01
N SER A 76 46.36 -21.32 -15.21
CA SER A 76 46.41 -21.26 -13.78
C SER A 76 46.97 -19.92 -13.32
N ARG A 77 46.34 -19.28 -12.32
CA ARG A 77 47.07 -18.52 -11.29
C ARG A 77 46.32 -18.51 -9.96
N SER A 78 47.00 -19.14 -9.04
CA SER A 78 46.82 -19.14 -7.61
C SER A 78 46.82 -17.73 -7.02
N GLY A 79 45.98 -17.50 -6.00
CA GLY A 79 46.18 -16.31 -5.18
C GLY A 79 45.02 -15.97 -4.25
N SER A 80 45.18 -16.39 -3.01
CA SER A 80 44.80 -15.69 -1.78
C SER A 80 43.33 -15.62 -1.35
N ARG A 81 43.09 -16.28 -0.24
CA ARG A 81 41.92 -16.22 0.63
C ARG A 81 41.62 -14.80 1.05
N SER A 82 40.38 -14.41 0.91
CA SER A 82 39.78 -13.37 1.74
C SER A 82 38.39 -13.82 2.15
N ALA A 83 38.05 -13.57 3.41
CA ALA A 83 36.87 -14.01 4.14
C ALA A 83 35.55 -13.70 3.43
N PRO A 84 34.45 -14.38 3.82
CA PRO A 84 33.17 -14.19 3.17
C PRO A 84 32.65 -12.78 3.49
N ALA A 85 32.75 -11.90 2.51
CA ALA A 85 31.97 -10.68 2.50
C ALA A 85 30.51 -11.12 2.37
N SER A 86 29.69 -10.75 3.35
CA SER A 86 28.25 -10.82 3.27
C SER A 86 27.81 -10.28 1.93
N ASP A 87 27.18 -11.09 1.10
CA ASP A 87 26.60 -10.69 -0.16
C ASP A 87 25.71 -9.48 0.11
N PRO A 88 25.96 -8.30 -0.47
CA PRO A 88 24.98 -7.25 -0.43
C PRO A 88 23.77 -7.76 -1.22
N ALA A 89 22.61 -7.81 -0.56
CA ALA A 89 21.34 -8.04 -1.22
C ALA A 89 21.31 -7.27 -2.56
N PRO A 90 20.75 -7.85 -3.64
CA PRO A 90 20.81 -7.24 -4.97
C PRO A 90 20.30 -5.81 -4.90
N ARG A 91 21.23 -4.86 -5.04
CA ARG A 91 20.89 -3.44 -5.14
C ARG A 91 20.15 -3.28 -6.44
N VAL A 92 18.83 -3.30 -6.37
CA VAL A 92 18.02 -2.87 -7.52
C VAL A 92 18.42 -1.44 -7.81
N ALA A 93 19.03 -1.24 -8.96
CA ALA A 93 19.37 0.10 -9.39
C ALA A 93 18.09 0.93 -9.33
N SER A 94 18.06 1.95 -8.47
CA SER A 94 16.87 2.79 -8.20
C SER A 94 16.25 3.33 -9.51
N GLY A 95 17.07 3.49 -10.56
CA GLY A 95 16.62 3.85 -11.89
C GLY A 95 15.74 2.80 -12.56
N GLY A 96 15.96 1.50 -12.30
CA GLY A 96 15.14 0.41 -12.86
C GLY A 96 13.70 0.45 -12.36
N VAL A 97 13.49 0.45 -11.02
CA VAL A 97 12.14 0.51 -10.42
C VAL A 97 11.42 1.80 -10.79
N LEU A 98 12.08 2.94 -10.65
CA LEU A 98 11.48 4.25 -10.95
C LEU A 98 11.23 4.44 -12.45
N GLY A 99 12.11 3.94 -13.33
CA GLY A 99 11.89 3.98 -14.76
C GLY A 99 10.64 3.20 -15.18
N VAL A 100 10.45 2.00 -14.62
CA VAL A 100 9.23 1.21 -14.85
C VAL A 100 8.00 1.94 -14.26
N ALA A 101 8.08 2.44 -13.04
CA ALA A 101 6.96 3.17 -12.41
C ALA A 101 6.54 4.40 -13.24
N ALA A 102 7.50 5.15 -13.76
CA ALA A 102 7.26 6.32 -14.61
C ALA A 102 6.58 5.94 -15.92
N SER A 103 6.99 4.84 -16.57
CA SER A 103 6.39 4.35 -17.82
C SER A 103 4.92 3.89 -17.67
N LEU A 104 4.49 3.61 -16.46
CA LEU A 104 3.15 3.16 -16.13
C LEU A 104 2.25 4.27 -15.57
N THR A 105 2.65 5.55 -15.68
CA THR A 105 1.79 6.68 -15.28
C THR A 105 0.59 6.83 -16.22
N GLY A 106 -0.54 7.30 -15.67
CA GLY A 106 -1.77 7.48 -16.44
C GLY A 106 -2.68 6.26 -16.52
N ILE A 107 -2.26 5.10 -16.02
CA ILE A 107 -3.08 3.88 -15.99
C ILE A 107 -4.17 4.02 -14.92
N PRO A 108 -5.46 3.77 -15.24
CA PRO A 108 -6.56 3.97 -14.31
C PRO A 108 -6.47 3.00 -13.11
N TYR A 109 -6.91 3.50 -11.95
CA TYR A 109 -7.08 2.65 -10.78
C TYR A 109 -8.20 1.62 -11.02
N ARG A 110 -7.91 0.38 -10.69
CA ARG A 110 -8.89 -0.72 -10.68
C ARG A 110 -8.70 -1.54 -9.41
N TYR A 111 -9.73 -1.62 -8.59
CA TYR A 111 -9.67 -2.47 -7.39
C TYR A 111 -9.37 -3.93 -7.77
N GLY A 112 -8.38 -4.55 -7.11
CA GLY A 112 -7.89 -5.88 -7.44
C GLY A 112 -7.06 -5.96 -8.73
N GLY A 113 -6.79 -4.83 -9.41
CA GLY A 113 -6.01 -4.79 -10.65
C GLY A 113 -4.51 -4.95 -10.41
N SER A 114 -3.84 -5.70 -11.29
CA SER A 114 -2.39 -5.96 -11.23
C SER A 114 -1.73 -5.99 -12.61
N THR A 115 -2.38 -5.40 -13.62
CA THR A 115 -1.90 -5.37 -15.01
C THR A 115 -2.04 -3.96 -15.60
N PRO A 116 -1.40 -3.66 -16.74
CA PRO A 116 -1.55 -2.37 -17.41
C PRO A 116 -2.99 -2.02 -17.85
N ALA A 117 -3.94 -2.94 -17.77
CA ALA A 117 -5.36 -2.62 -17.96
C ALA A 117 -5.98 -1.87 -16.75
N GLY A 118 -5.28 -1.82 -15.62
CA GLY A 118 -5.63 -1.12 -14.39
C GLY A 118 -4.95 -1.71 -13.19
N PHE A 119 -4.55 -0.86 -12.26
CA PHE A 119 -3.84 -1.24 -11.04
C PHE A 119 -4.60 -0.79 -9.79
N ASP A 120 -4.55 -1.60 -8.72
CA ASP A 120 -4.66 -1.06 -7.37
C ASP A 120 -3.26 -0.72 -6.82
N CYS A 121 -3.17 -0.21 -5.58
CA CYS A 121 -1.92 0.24 -5.00
C CYS A 121 -0.85 -0.88 -4.92
N SER A 122 -1.20 -2.03 -4.39
CA SER A 122 -0.29 -3.16 -4.23
C SER A 122 -0.06 -3.94 -5.53
N GLY A 123 -1.02 -3.96 -6.43
CA GLY A 123 -0.84 -4.54 -7.76
C GLY A 123 0.11 -3.72 -8.64
N PHE A 124 0.08 -2.40 -8.50
CA PHE A 124 1.04 -1.50 -9.15
C PHE A 124 2.47 -1.78 -8.68
N THR A 125 2.70 -1.77 -7.37
CA THR A 125 4.03 -2.04 -6.81
C THR A 125 4.50 -3.45 -7.15
N GLN A 126 3.62 -4.46 -7.05
CA GLN A 126 3.93 -5.84 -7.44
C GLN A 126 4.38 -5.92 -8.90
N TYR A 127 3.66 -5.30 -9.81
CA TYR A 127 3.97 -5.31 -11.23
C TYR A 127 5.30 -4.62 -11.53
N VAL A 128 5.52 -3.43 -10.97
CA VAL A 128 6.76 -2.66 -11.15
C VAL A 128 7.98 -3.45 -10.70
N PHE A 129 7.93 -4.04 -9.50
CA PHE A 129 9.04 -4.82 -8.96
C PHE A 129 9.29 -6.11 -9.75
N ALA A 130 8.24 -6.75 -10.25
CA ALA A 130 8.38 -7.93 -11.10
C ALA A 130 9.15 -7.64 -12.40
N GLN A 131 9.00 -6.43 -12.98
CA GLN A 131 9.76 -6.03 -14.17
C GLN A 131 11.27 -5.91 -13.92
N VAL A 132 11.69 -5.77 -12.69
CA VAL A 132 13.09 -5.72 -12.29
C VAL A 132 13.55 -7.01 -11.57
N GLY A 133 12.77 -8.08 -11.69
CA GLY A 133 13.11 -9.40 -11.19
C GLY A 133 12.83 -9.63 -9.71
N ILE A 134 12.10 -8.75 -9.05
CA ILE A 134 11.73 -8.86 -7.63
C ILE A 134 10.27 -9.29 -7.51
N SER A 135 10.02 -10.40 -6.79
CA SER A 135 8.68 -10.91 -6.55
C SER A 135 8.10 -10.36 -5.25
N LEU A 136 7.07 -9.53 -5.36
CA LEU A 136 6.32 -9.03 -4.22
C LEU A 136 4.97 -9.74 -4.06
N GLY A 137 4.49 -9.83 -2.82
CA GLY A 137 3.17 -10.33 -2.51
C GLY A 137 2.06 -9.48 -3.15
N ARG A 138 0.87 -10.07 -3.32
CA ARG A 138 -0.25 -9.36 -3.99
C ARG A 138 -0.86 -8.24 -3.14
N THR A 139 -0.83 -8.37 -1.84
CA THR A 139 -1.49 -7.43 -0.93
C THR A 139 -0.49 -6.52 -0.23
N THR A 140 -0.96 -5.35 0.25
CA THR A 140 -0.15 -4.44 1.06
C THR A 140 0.46 -5.14 2.28
N TYR A 141 -0.30 -6.01 2.94
CA TYR A 141 0.19 -6.81 4.09
C TYR A 141 1.33 -7.76 3.72
N ALA A 142 1.17 -8.47 2.60
CA ALA A 142 2.21 -9.40 2.14
C ALA A 142 3.50 -8.65 1.76
N GLN A 143 3.38 -7.50 1.12
CA GLN A 143 4.51 -6.65 0.76
C GLN A 143 5.18 -6.04 2.00
N TYR A 144 4.39 -5.59 2.97
CA TYR A 144 4.91 -5.08 4.23
C TYR A 144 5.75 -6.13 4.96
N ALA A 145 5.27 -7.38 4.99
CA ALA A 145 5.98 -8.50 5.61
C ALA A 145 7.30 -8.89 4.90
N GLN A 146 7.44 -8.56 3.61
CA GLN A 146 8.64 -8.80 2.81
C GLN A 146 9.66 -7.65 2.87
N THR A 147 9.42 -6.65 3.71
CA THR A 147 10.23 -5.44 3.79
C THR A 147 10.66 -5.15 5.21
N TYR A 148 11.72 -4.39 5.36
CA TYR A 148 12.21 -3.88 6.65
C TYR A 148 12.25 -2.35 6.66
N ALA A 149 12.01 -1.74 7.84
CA ALA A 149 12.03 -0.29 8.02
C ALA A 149 13.42 0.28 7.77
N VAL A 150 13.49 1.45 7.16
CA VAL A 150 14.77 2.15 6.88
C VAL A 150 14.77 3.53 7.50
N SER A 151 15.91 3.91 8.08
CA SER A 151 16.14 5.27 8.61
C SER A 151 16.65 6.25 7.54
N ASN A 152 17.20 5.74 6.44
CA ASN A 152 17.69 6.52 5.30
C ASN A 152 16.97 6.08 4.02
N PRO A 153 15.79 6.63 3.73
CA PRO A 153 15.01 6.29 2.55
C PRO A 153 15.73 6.59 1.25
N GLN A 154 15.64 5.68 0.31
CA GLN A 154 16.20 5.83 -1.04
C GLN A 154 15.11 5.69 -2.10
N PRO A 155 15.25 6.37 -3.24
CA PRO A 155 14.36 6.15 -4.37
C PRO A 155 14.28 4.67 -4.74
N GLY A 156 13.05 4.13 -4.85
CA GLY A 156 12.79 2.71 -5.04
C GLY A 156 12.35 1.97 -3.78
N ASP A 157 12.48 2.56 -2.59
CA ASP A 157 11.88 2.00 -1.37
C ASP A 157 10.35 2.06 -1.43
N LEU A 158 9.66 1.24 -0.63
CA LEU A 158 8.21 1.24 -0.54
C LEU A 158 7.73 2.15 0.60
N VAL A 159 6.69 2.92 0.34
CA VAL A 159 6.01 3.77 1.32
C VAL A 159 4.71 3.10 1.72
N PHE A 160 4.53 2.79 2.99
CA PHE A 160 3.31 2.21 3.53
C PHE A 160 2.58 3.18 4.44
N TYR A 161 1.27 3.27 4.28
CA TYR A 161 0.37 4.04 5.15
C TYR A 161 -0.46 3.09 6.00
N GLY A 162 -0.55 3.39 7.31
CA GLY A 162 -1.32 2.58 8.26
C GLY A 162 -0.47 1.70 9.18
N GLY A 163 0.85 1.89 9.22
CA GLY A 163 1.76 1.15 10.10
C GLY A 163 1.66 -0.37 9.90
N SER A 164 1.52 -1.14 10.98
CA SER A 164 1.40 -2.60 10.94
C SER A 164 0.12 -3.13 10.27
N SER A 165 -0.84 -2.24 9.99
CA SER A 165 -2.06 -2.55 9.25
C SER A 165 -2.14 -1.72 7.97
N PRO A 166 -1.23 -1.94 7.00
CA PRO A 166 -1.08 -1.06 5.86
C PRO A 166 -2.29 -1.14 4.92
N TRP A 167 -2.94 0.01 4.73
CA TRP A 167 -4.07 0.15 3.81
C TRP A 167 -3.68 0.70 2.44
N HIS A 168 -2.47 1.27 2.31
CA HIS A 168 -1.96 1.79 1.04
C HIS A 168 -0.45 1.60 0.93
N VAL A 169 0.04 1.49 -0.30
CA VAL A 169 1.46 1.38 -0.64
C VAL A 169 1.78 2.17 -1.91
N GLY A 170 2.95 2.78 -1.94
CA GLY A 170 3.54 3.44 -3.10
C GLY A 170 5.04 3.18 -3.18
N ILE A 171 5.68 3.69 -4.22
CA ILE A 171 7.13 3.60 -4.46
C ILE A 171 7.74 4.97 -4.21
N TYR A 172 8.63 5.10 -3.25
CA TYR A 172 9.31 6.35 -2.93
C TYR A 172 10.20 6.79 -4.10
N ALA A 173 10.01 8.02 -4.55
CA ALA A 173 10.74 8.58 -5.68
C ALA A 173 11.85 9.57 -5.26
N GLY A 174 12.01 9.80 -3.95
CA GLY A 174 12.88 10.86 -3.44
C GLY A 174 12.14 12.18 -3.25
N ASN A 175 12.75 13.12 -2.53
CA ASN A 175 12.25 14.49 -2.36
C ASN A 175 10.79 14.60 -1.89
N GLY A 176 10.33 13.68 -1.05
CA GLY A 176 8.95 13.67 -0.57
C GLY A 176 7.90 13.29 -1.63
N MET A 177 8.32 12.63 -2.71
CA MET A 177 7.48 12.18 -3.81
C MET A 177 7.35 10.66 -3.84
N MET A 178 6.25 10.15 -4.40
CA MET A 178 6.03 8.72 -4.64
C MET A 178 5.27 8.47 -5.95
N TYR A 179 5.49 7.31 -6.54
CA TYR A 179 4.61 6.74 -7.55
C TYR A 179 3.61 5.81 -6.88
N ASP A 180 2.33 5.96 -7.19
CA ASP A 180 1.30 5.07 -6.70
C ASP A 180 0.09 4.94 -7.63
N SER A 181 -0.76 3.97 -7.34
CA SER A 181 -2.12 3.86 -7.88
C SER A 181 -3.10 4.15 -6.75
N PRO A 182 -3.67 5.39 -6.67
CA PRO A 182 -4.23 5.87 -5.41
C PRO A 182 -5.62 5.33 -5.05
N ARG A 183 -6.60 5.43 -5.96
CA ARG A 183 -8.01 5.04 -5.72
C ARG A 183 -8.85 5.15 -6.98
N THR A 184 -10.06 4.61 -6.92
CA THR A 184 -11.08 4.74 -7.97
C THR A 184 -11.25 6.20 -8.44
N GLY A 185 -11.32 6.39 -9.75
CA GLY A 185 -11.43 7.70 -10.40
C GLY A 185 -10.11 8.45 -10.53
N LYS A 186 -8.98 7.83 -10.15
CA LYS A 186 -7.63 8.35 -10.34
C LYS A 186 -6.79 7.35 -11.14
N SER A 187 -5.65 7.83 -11.61
CA SER A 187 -4.67 7.01 -12.34
C SER A 187 -3.33 6.99 -11.61
N THR A 188 -2.50 6.02 -11.95
CA THR A 188 -1.10 5.96 -11.51
C THR A 188 -0.39 7.27 -11.82
N SER A 189 0.37 7.79 -10.88
CA SER A 189 1.05 9.08 -11.03
C SER A 189 2.21 9.25 -10.06
N LEU A 190 3.13 10.16 -10.41
CA LEU A 190 4.07 10.74 -9.46
C LEU A 190 3.38 11.88 -8.72
N ARG A 191 3.41 11.82 -7.39
CA ARG A 191 2.79 12.86 -6.55
C ARG A 191 3.48 13.00 -5.20
N PRO A 192 3.27 14.11 -4.48
CA PRO A 192 3.78 14.25 -3.12
C PRO A 192 3.26 13.14 -2.20
N LEU A 193 4.08 12.76 -1.22
CA LEU A 193 3.60 12.00 -0.07
C LEU A 193 2.43 12.76 0.56
N PHE A 194 1.31 12.08 0.83
CA PHE A 194 0.19 12.73 1.49
C PHE A 194 0.38 12.75 3.01
N SER A 195 -0.27 13.70 3.66
CA SER A 195 -0.21 13.86 5.11
C SER A 195 -0.77 12.62 5.81
N GLY A 196 -0.18 12.27 6.94
CA GLY A 196 -0.54 11.12 7.74
C GLY A 196 0.69 10.31 8.17
N SER A 197 0.46 9.32 9.02
CA SER A 197 1.53 8.42 9.44
C SER A 197 1.86 7.45 8.29
N TYR A 198 3.12 7.46 7.87
CA TYR A 198 3.66 6.50 6.91
C TYR A 198 5.00 5.94 7.39
N GLU A 199 5.38 4.84 6.85
CA GLU A 199 6.66 4.16 7.07
C GLU A 199 7.30 3.85 5.73
N ILE A 200 8.60 4.13 5.59
CA ILE A 200 9.35 3.77 4.39
C ILE A 200 10.16 2.51 4.69
N ARG A 201 10.04 1.55 3.80
CA ARG A 201 10.59 0.21 3.98
C ARG A 201 11.27 -0.27 2.71
N ARG A 202 12.31 -1.06 2.85
CA ARG A 202 13.08 -1.65 1.74
C ARG A 202 12.77 -3.13 1.62
N VAL A 203 12.71 -3.60 0.38
CA VAL A 203 12.60 -5.02 0.07
C VAL A 203 13.88 -5.73 0.51
N GLY A 204 13.75 -6.83 1.28
CA GLY A 204 14.84 -7.64 1.81
C GLY A 204 15.32 -8.73 0.87
#